data_73ab2eef148c3f9b179f5957e7991f5c
#
_entry.id   73ab2eef148c3f9b179f5957e7991f5c
#
_cell.length_a   1.000
_cell.length_b   1.000
_cell.length_c   1.000
_cell.angle_alpha   90.00
_cell.angle_beta   90.00
_cell.angle_gamma   90.00
#
_symmetry.space_group_name_H-M   'P 1'
#
loop_
_entity.id
_entity.type
_entity.pdbx_description
1 polymer ?
#
loop_
_entity_poly.entity_id
_entity_poly.type
_entity_poly.pdbx_seq_one_letter_code
_entity_poly.pdbx_strand_id
1 'polypeptide(L)'
;MLDGSLVDLRLGVAVRQFGQDGVNTSRIPGIATSKNGTLLAVYDARYDTSRDLQGNIDIALNRSFDGGETWQPMQVVLDMKTWGGLPEKYNGVSDACILVDEKTGDIYVAGLWMHGVLDGKTGKWVEGMTQDSTRWIHQWHAKGSQPGLEVKETSQFLITKSTDEGRTWSEPINITRNTKRPEWWLYAPAPGHGIHCNR
;
A
#
# COMPACT_ATOMS: atom_id res chain seq x y z
N MET A 1 9.68 -50.97 -13.27
CA MET A 1 10.49 -50.16 -12.34
C MET A 1 10.07 -48.71 -12.56
N LEU A 2 9.40 -48.13 -11.59
CA LEU A 2 9.07 -46.71 -11.64
C LEU A 2 10.35 -45.95 -11.35
N ASP A 3 10.77 -45.08 -12.29
CA ASP A 3 11.85 -44.17 -12.13
C ASP A 3 11.49 -43.22 -10.96
N GLY A 4 12.24 -43.33 -9.86
CA GLY A 4 12.04 -42.57 -8.64
C GLY A 4 12.60 -41.14 -8.72
N SER A 5 12.46 -40.45 -9.85
CA SER A 5 12.75 -39.03 -9.93
C SER A 5 11.77 -38.31 -8.99
N LEU A 6 12.26 -37.88 -7.85
CA LEU A 6 11.58 -36.88 -7.00
C LEU A 6 11.32 -35.68 -7.89
N VAL A 7 10.08 -35.48 -8.30
CA VAL A 7 9.65 -34.21 -8.87
C VAL A 7 9.83 -33.19 -7.73
N ASP A 8 10.81 -32.31 -7.87
CA ASP A 8 11.02 -31.20 -6.95
C ASP A 8 9.81 -30.27 -7.11
N LEU A 9 8.78 -30.52 -6.31
CA LEU A 9 7.58 -29.71 -6.25
C LEU A 9 7.92 -28.40 -5.56
N ARG A 10 8.51 -27.46 -6.30
CA ARG A 10 8.62 -26.09 -5.86
C ARG A 10 7.21 -25.50 -5.75
N LEU A 11 6.71 -25.37 -4.54
CA LEU A 11 5.42 -24.74 -4.25
C LEU A 11 5.40 -23.25 -4.59
N GLY A 12 6.56 -22.64 -4.86
CA GLY A 12 6.72 -21.24 -5.23
C GLY A 12 8.01 -20.63 -4.67
N VAL A 13 8.26 -19.40 -5.03
CA VAL A 13 9.38 -18.59 -4.53
C VAL A 13 8.80 -17.48 -3.66
N ALA A 14 9.30 -17.34 -2.43
CA ALA A 14 8.90 -16.24 -1.56
C ALA A 14 9.45 -14.90 -2.10
N VAL A 15 8.57 -13.96 -2.43
CA VAL A 15 8.97 -12.61 -2.84
C VAL A 15 9.67 -11.90 -1.69
N ARG A 16 9.14 -12.06 -0.46
CA ARG A 16 9.67 -11.45 0.77
C ARG A 16 9.65 -12.44 1.92
N GLN A 17 10.59 -12.25 2.84
CA GLN A 17 10.66 -12.95 4.12
C GLN A 17 10.58 -11.96 5.27
N PHE A 18 10.14 -12.42 6.43
CA PHE A 18 10.10 -11.63 7.65
C PHE A 18 11.45 -10.97 7.96
N GLY A 19 11.43 -9.68 8.29
CA GLY A 19 12.60 -8.92 8.70
C GLY A 19 13.55 -8.48 7.58
N GLN A 20 13.30 -8.84 6.32
CA GLN A 20 14.11 -8.36 5.19
C GLN A 20 13.98 -6.85 5.03
N ASP A 21 15.10 -6.15 4.74
CA ASP A 21 15.19 -4.70 4.50
C ASP A 21 14.56 -3.86 5.62
N GLY A 22 14.59 -4.33 6.87
CA GLY A 22 14.00 -3.66 8.02
C GLY A 22 12.48 -3.71 8.09
N VAL A 23 11.82 -4.43 7.19
CA VAL A 23 10.36 -4.63 7.18
C VAL A 23 9.99 -5.76 8.12
N ASN A 24 9.23 -5.44 9.18
CA ASN A 24 8.72 -6.45 10.10
C ASN A 24 7.79 -7.44 9.39
N THR A 25 6.81 -6.92 8.65
CA THR A 25 5.79 -7.77 8.02
C THR A 25 5.40 -7.22 6.65
N SER A 26 5.42 -8.07 5.62
CA SER A 26 4.84 -7.78 4.32
C SER A 26 3.43 -8.35 4.24
N ARG A 27 2.43 -7.52 3.91
CA ARG A 27 1.02 -7.93 3.84
C ARG A 27 0.31 -7.34 2.64
N ILE A 28 -0.93 -7.78 2.41
CA ILE A 28 -1.82 -7.23 1.37
C ILE A 28 -1.17 -7.30 -0.02
N PRO A 29 -0.77 -8.49 -0.48
CA PRO A 29 -0.05 -8.60 -1.74
C PRO A 29 -0.95 -8.40 -2.96
N GLY A 30 -0.40 -7.76 -3.98
CA GLY A 30 -0.94 -7.71 -5.33
C GLY A 30 0.13 -8.08 -6.34
N ILE A 31 -0.27 -8.65 -7.46
CA ILE A 31 0.66 -8.99 -8.55
C ILE A 31 0.05 -8.58 -9.89
N ALA A 32 0.89 -8.03 -10.76
CA ALA A 32 0.54 -7.75 -12.14
C ALA A 32 1.72 -8.02 -13.05
N THR A 33 1.46 -8.15 -14.34
CA THR A 33 2.50 -8.28 -15.36
C THR A 33 2.53 -7.00 -16.17
N SER A 34 3.72 -6.38 -16.31
CA SER A 34 3.89 -5.21 -17.15
C SER A 34 3.74 -5.56 -18.64
N LYS A 35 3.62 -4.54 -19.48
CA LYS A 35 3.50 -4.72 -20.94
C LYS A 35 4.67 -5.51 -21.54
N ASN A 36 5.86 -5.43 -20.97
CA ASN A 36 7.06 -6.13 -21.43
C ASN A 36 7.33 -7.46 -20.70
N GLY A 37 6.37 -7.94 -19.90
CA GLY A 37 6.46 -9.25 -19.23
C GLY A 37 7.14 -9.25 -17.86
N THR A 38 7.51 -8.08 -17.33
CA THR A 38 8.03 -7.96 -15.96
C THR A 38 6.92 -8.27 -14.95
N LEU A 39 7.14 -9.21 -14.03
CA LEU A 39 6.25 -9.39 -12.90
C LEU A 39 6.49 -8.30 -11.86
N LEU A 40 5.39 -7.76 -11.33
CA LEU A 40 5.35 -6.65 -10.39
C LEU A 40 4.56 -7.10 -9.16
N ALA A 41 5.25 -7.35 -8.05
CA ALA A 41 4.62 -7.73 -6.79
C ALA A 41 4.60 -6.54 -5.84
N VAL A 42 3.41 -6.01 -5.53
CA VAL A 42 3.21 -4.92 -4.57
C VAL A 42 2.69 -5.46 -3.24
N TYR A 43 2.96 -4.76 -2.17
CA TYR A 43 2.51 -5.12 -0.83
C TYR A 43 2.69 -3.96 0.15
N ASP A 44 2.01 -4.04 1.30
CA ASP A 44 2.29 -3.20 2.46
C ASP A 44 3.63 -3.62 3.08
N ALA A 45 4.57 -2.69 3.18
CA ALA A 45 5.80 -2.82 3.96
C ALA A 45 5.57 -2.23 5.35
N ARG A 46 5.24 -3.08 6.34
CA ARG A 46 4.96 -2.67 7.74
C ARG A 46 6.23 -2.76 8.55
N TYR A 47 6.78 -1.63 8.95
CA TYR A 47 8.12 -1.58 9.56
C TYR A 47 8.16 -1.99 11.02
N ASP A 48 7.23 -1.51 11.83
CA ASP A 48 7.30 -1.68 13.28
C ASP A 48 6.64 -2.97 13.78
N THR A 49 5.48 -3.29 13.25
CA THR A 49 4.65 -4.43 13.69
C THR A 49 3.84 -5.00 12.54
N SER A 50 3.21 -6.17 12.76
CA SER A 50 2.25 -6.76 11.83
C SER A 50 0.88 -6.05 11.81
N ARG A 51 0.67 -5.06 12.66
CA ARG A 51 -0.61 -4.35 12.78
C ARG A 51 -0.91 -3.55 11.53
N ASP A 52 -2.19 -3.31 11.34
CA ASP A 52 -2.72 -2.40 10.34
C ASP A 52 -2.49 -0.93 10.73
N LEU A 53 -3.03 -0.01 9.94
CA LEU A 53 -3.02 1.40 10.33
C LEU A 53 -3.46 1.57 11.80
N GLN A 54 -2.82 2.35 12.65
CA GLN A 54 -1.84 3.39 12.36
C GLN A 54 -0.44 2.88 12.68
N GLY A 55 0.48 3.08 11.77
CA GLY A 55 1.88 2.71 11.92
C GLY A 55 2.71 3.21 10.74
N ASN A 56 4.01 3.05 10.77
CA ASN A 56 4.87 3.31 9.62
C ASN A 56 4.69 2.18 8.60
N ILE A 57 3.97 2.47 7.52
CA ILE A 57 3.61 1.52 6.46
C ILE A 57 3.75 2.22 5.11
N ASP A 58 4.53 1.62 4.21
CA ASP A 58 4.64 2.07 2.83
C ASP A 58 4.09 1.00 1.88
N ILE A 59 3.75 1.40 0.66
CA ILE A 59 3.58 0.43 -0.41
C ILE A 59 4.94 0.20 -1.08
N ALA A 60 5.37 -1.05 -1.07
CA ALA A 60 6.60 -1.50 -1.69
C ALA A 60 6.35 -2.41 -2.89
N LEU A 61 7.36 -2.55 -3.72
CA LEU A 61 7.36 -3.33 -4.95
C LEU A 61 8.63 -4.17 -5.06
N ASN A 62 8.50 -5.42 -5.48
CA ASN A 62 9.60 -6.19 -6.05
C ASN A 62 9.27 -6.52 -7.52
N ARG A 63 10.30 -6.56 -8.37
CA ARG A 63 10.19 -6.91 -9.79
C ARG A 63 10.88 -8.22 -10.08
N SER A 64 10.32 -9.01 -10.99
CA SER A 64 10.96 -10.21 -11.55
C SER A 64 10.99 -10.13 -13.07
N PHE A 65 12.13 -10.53 -13.65
CA PHE A 65 12.36 -10.56 -15.10
C PHE A 65 12.42 -11.98 -15.68
N ASP A 66 12.26 -13.00 -14.84
CA ASP A 66 12.44 -14.41 -15.14
C ASP A 66 11.21 -15.27 -14.78
N GLY A 67 10.03 -14.65 -14.78
CA GLY A 67 8.78 -15.35 -14.48
C GLY A 67 8.57 -15.66 -13.02
N GLY A 68 9.26 -14.98 -12.11
CA GLY A 68 9.12 -15.11 -10.66
C GLY A 68 10.13 -16.08 -10.02
N GLU A 69 11.13 -16.55 -10.77
CA GLU A 69 12.19 -17.38 -10.22
C GLU A 69 13.12 -16.58 -9.29
N THR A 70 13.43 -15.33 -9.68
CA THR A 70 14.18 -14.39 -8.84
C THR A 70 13.49 -13.02 -8.78
N TRP A 71 13.73 -12.31 -7.68
CA TRP A 71 13.13 -11.00 -7.43
C TRP A 71 14.21 -9.94 -7.16
N GLN A 72 14.07 -8.81 -7.82
CA GLN A 72 14.94 -7.65 -7.61
C GLN A 72 14.76 -7.10 -6.18
N PRO A 73 15.71 -6.29 -5.67
CA PRO A 73 15.57 -5.62 -4.38
C PRO A 73 14.26 -4.86 -4.24
N MET A 74 13.78 -4.73 -3.00
CA MET A 74 12.60 -3.97 -2.65
C MET A 74 12.76 -2.49 -3.07
N GLN A 75 11.70 -1.93 -3.61
CA GLN A 75 11.58 -0.50 -3.90
C GLN A 75 10.32 0.03 -3.21
N VAL A 76 10.45 1.10 -2.43
CA VAL A 76 9.30 1.84 -1.91
C VAL A 76 8.72 2.68 -3.05
N VAL A 77 7.42 2.54 -3.31
CA VAL A 77 6.76 3.18 -4.46
C VAL A 77 5.69 4.18 -4.05
N LEU A 78 5.17 4.07 -2.83
CA LEU A 78 4.24 5.04 -2.27
C LEU A 78 4.52 5.19 -0.77
N ASP A 79 5.07 6.35 -0.39
CA ASP A 79 5.44 6.74 0.96
C ASP A 79 4.94 8.18 1.20
N MET A 80 4.21 8.39 2.29
CA MET A 80 3.67 9.70 2.65
C MET A 80 4.55 10.44 3.65
N LYS A 81 5.61 9.84 4.17
CA LYS A 81 6.55 10.46 5.10
C LYS A 81 5.81 11.17 6.24
N THR A 82 6.03 12.47 6.37
CA THR A 82 5.31 13.33 7.32
C THR A 82 4.21 14.08 6.58
N TRP A 83 2.96 13.63 6.70
CA TRP A 83 1.82 14.21 6.01
C TRP A 83 0.55 14.21 6.87
N GLY A 84 -0.40 15.09 6.56
CA GLY A 84 -1.70 15.13 7.24
C GLY A 84 -1.63 15.50 8.73
N GLY A 85 -0.51 16.06 9.19
CA GLY A 85 -0.25 16.37 10.60
C GLY A 85 0.22 15.17 11.42
N LEU A 86 0.61 14.07 10.77
CA LEU A 86 1.17 12.88 11.42
C LEU A 86 2.67 12.77 11.17
N PRO A 87 3.46 12.45 12.21
CA PRO A 87 4.85 12.03 12.02
C PRO A 87 4.89 10.65 11.33
N GLU A 88 5.98 10.36 10.63
CA GLU A 88 6.18 9.14 9.83
C GLU A 88 5.84 7.85 10.59
N LYS A 89 6.20 7.75 11.86
CA LYS A 89 5.89 6.60 12.71
C LYS A 89 4.40 6.21 12.76
N TYR A 90 3.50 7.17 12.54
CA TYR A 90 2.04 6.96 12.54
C TYR A 90 1.42 7.25 11.19
N ASN A 91 2.25 7.44 10.16
CA ASN A 91 1.82 7.84 8.83
C ASN A 91 2.00 6.68 7.87
N GLY A 92 0.93 5.92 7.67
CA GLY A 92 0.96 4.73 6.85
C GLY A 92 0.04 4.79 5.64
N VAL A 93 0.46 4.12 4.58
CA VAL A 93 -0.35 3.79 3.41
C VAL A 93 -0.50 2.29 3.33
N SER A 94 -1.73 1.81 3.16
CA SER A 94 -2.06 0.38 3.17
C SER A 94 -2.96 0.03 1.98
N ASP A 95 -3.30 -1.26 1.85
CA ASP A 95 -4.20 -1.79 0.83
C ASP A 95 -3.65 -1.62 -0.59
N ALA A 96 -2.43 -2.10 -0.79
CA ALA A 96 -1.73 -2.04 -2.08
C ALA A 96 -2.57 -2.60 -3.22
N CYS A 97 -2.78 -1.79 -4.26
CA CYS A 97 -3.47 -2.18 -5.49
C CYS A 97 -2.66 -1.73 -6.71
N ILE A 98 -2.39 -2.64 -7.63
CA ILE A 98 -1.62 -2.36 -8.85
C ILE A 98 -2.50 -2.46 -10.09
N LEU A 99 -2.29 -1.55 -11.04
CA LEU A 99 -2.92 -1.56 -12.36
C LEU A 99 -1.86 -1.30 -13.43
N VAL A 100 -1.86 -2.08 -14.48
CA VAL A 100 -1.08 -1.84 -15.70
C VAL A 100 -2.05 -1.42 -16.81
N ASP A 101 -1.82 -0.26 -17.41
CA ASP A 101 -2.55 0.17 -18.61
C ASP A 101 -1.97 -0.55 -19.83
N GLU A 102 -2.73 -1.47 -20.38
CA GLU A 102 -2.32 -2.30 -21.51
C GLU A 102 -2.01 -1.48 -22.78
N LYS A 103 -2.63 -0.29 -22.93
CA LYS A 103 -2.44 0.56 -24.10
C LYS A 103 -1.12 1.32 -24.02
N THR A 104 -0.89 2.00 -22.93
CA THR A 104 0.29 2.86 -22.74
C THR A 104 1.48 2.09 -22.17
N GLY A 105 1.24 1.07 -21.36
CA GLY A 105 2.24 0.40 -20.53
C GLY A 105 2.49 1.11 -19.21
N ASP A 106 1.76 2.18 -18.91
CA ASP A 106 1.85 2.88 -17.63
C ASP A 106 1.40 1.97 -16.48
N ILE A 107 2.10 2.07 -15.39
CA ILE A 107 1.81 1.31 -14.17
C ILE A 107 1.34 2.27 -13.10
N TYR A 108 0.23 1.95 -12.45
CA TYR A 108 -0.30 2.70 -11.34
C TYR A 108 -0.31 1.82 -10.09
N VAL A 109 0.13 2.37 -8.98
CA VAL A 109 -0.01 1.75 -7.66
C VAL A 109 -0.86 2.67 -6.80
N ALA A 110 -1.90 2.11 -6.22
CA ALA A 110 -2.83 2.82 -5.36
C ALA A 110 -2.71 2.33 -3.91
N GLY A 111 -3.07 3.20 -2.97
CA GLY A 111 -3.12 2.87 -1.55
C GLY A 111 -4.12 3.74 -0.81
N LEU A 112 -4.51 3.27 0.37
CA LEU A 112 -5.33 3.97 1.34
C LEU A 112 -4.44 4.65 2.37
N TRP A 113 -4.61 5.94 2.57
CA TRP A 113 -4.11 6.65 3.74
C TRP A 113 -5.26 7.11 4.64
N MET A 114 -5.03 7.14 5.94
CA MET A 114 -6.05 7.59 6.89
C MET A 114 -5.39 8.29 8.08
N HIS A 115 -5.90 9.47 8.47
CA HIS A 115 -5.39 10.17 9.65
C HIS A 115 -5.54 9.33 10.93
N GLY A 116 -6.60 8.67 11.11
CA GLY A 116 -6.83 7.59 12.08
C GLY A 116 -6.66 7.87 13.57
N VAL A 117 -6.11 8.99 14.01
CA VAL A 117 -5.61 9.16 15.38
C VAL A 117 -6.48 10.09 16.21
N LEU A 118 -7.14 9.53 17.23
CA LEU A 118 -8.03 10.25 18.15
C LEU A 118 -7.49 10.21 19.59
N ASP A 119 -7.75 11.28 20.35
CA ASP A 119 -7.59 11.25 21.80
C ASP A 119 -8.69 10.38 22.44
N GLY A 120 -8.27 9.35 23.17
CA GLY A 120 -9.18 8.35 23.74
C GLY A 120 -10.11 8.88 24.82
N LYS A 121 -9.87 10.08 25.39
CA LYS A 121 -10.73 10.68 26.41
C LYS A 121 -11.74 11.65 25.79
N THR A 122 -11.28 12.45 24.82
CA THR A 122 -12.12 13.53 24.26
C THR A 122 -12.81 13.13 22.96
N GLY A 123 -12.35 12.05 22.28
CA GLY A 123 -12.80 11.64 20.95
C GLY A 123 -12.51 12.64 19.86
N LYS A 124 -11.63 13.63 20.10
CA LYS A 124 -11.18 14.61 19.13
C LYS A 124 -9.91 14.15 18.44
N TRP A 125 -9.60 14.73 17.30
CA TRP A 125 -8.33 14.51 16.63
C TRP A 125 -7.17 14.93 17.53
N VAL A 126 -6.13 14.12 17.61
CA VAL A 126 -4.91 14.50 18.33
C VAL A 126 -4.19 15.55 17.52
N GLU A 127 -3.83 16.66 18.17
CA GLU A 127 -3.04 17.74 17.58
C GLU A 127 -1.62 17.70 18.13
N GLY A 128 -0.65 18.18 17.34
CA GLY A 128 0.75 18.29 17.76
C GLY A 128 1.42 16.95 18.09
N MET A 129 1.05 15.86 17.41
CA MET A 129 1.69 14.57 17.60
C MET A 129 3.18 14.62 17.31
N THR A 130 3.93 13.95 18.18
CA THR A 130 5.36 13.64 17.99
C THR A 130 5.55 12.13 17.90
N GLN A 131 6.75 11.70 17.55
CA GLN A 131 7.08 10.26 17.49
C GLN A 131 6.93 9.55 18.85
N ASP A 132 6.99 10.30 19.96
CA ASP A 132 6.86 9.76 21.32
C ASP A 132 5.43 9.79 21.86
N SER A 133 4.46 10.27 21.06
CA SER A 133 3.06 10.35 21.47
C SER A 133 2.48 8.96 21.65
N THR A 134 1.90 8.68 22.84
CA THR A 134 1.33 7.36 23.17
C THR A 134 -0.17 7.42 23.53
N ARG A 135 -0.69 8.63 23.77
CA ARG A 135 -2.09 8.83 24.20
C ARG A 135 -3.01 9.04 23.01
N TRP A 136 -3.28 7.96 22.30
CA TRP A 136 -4.21 7.98 21.18
C TRP A 136 -4.91 6.63 21.03
N ILE A 137 -6.08 6.64 20.38
CA ILE A 137 -6.77 5.47 19.88
C ILE A 137 -6.97 5.61 18.37
N HIS A 138 -7.10 4.50 17.68
CA HIS A 138 -7.43 4.54 16.27
C HIS A 138 -8.91 4.92 16.07
N GLN A 139 -9.21 5.73 15.05
CA GLN A 139 -10.57 6.21 14.78
C GLN A 139 -11.61 5.08 14.58
N TRP A 140 -11.20 3.89 14.18
CA TRP A 140 -12.09 2.73 14.06
C TRP A 140 -12.82 2.37 15.36
N HIS A 141 -12.25 2.73 16.50
CA HIS A 141 -12.89 2.49 17.78
C HIS A 141 -14.09 3.41 18.06
N ALA A 142 -14.15 4.56 17.39
CA ALA A 142 -15.15 5.57 17.69
C ALA A 142 -15.88 6.14 16.48
N LYS A 143 -15.19 6.31 15.36
CA LYS A 143 -15.72 7.05 14.21
C LYS A 143 -15.70 6.28 12.88
N GLY A 144 -14.67 5.49 12.63
CA GLY A 144 -14.41 4.97 11.27
C GLY A 144 -14.07 6.10 10.30
N SER A 145 -13.98 5.80 9.01
CA SER A 145 -13.84 6.82 7.99
C SER A 145 -15.17 7.56 7.81
N GLN A 146 -15.16 8.87 8.02
CA GLN A 146 -16.38 9.70 7.98
C GLN A 146 -16.74 10.11 6.54
N PRO A 147 -17.98 10.53 6.27
CA PRO A 147 -18.29 11.35 5.11
C PRO A 147 -17.44 12.62 5.09
N GLY A 148 -17.27 13.20 3.90
CA GLY A 148 -16.44 14.38 3.68
C GLY A 148 -15.31 14.12 2.70
N LEU A 149 -14.44 15.09 2.52
CA LEU A 149 -13.30 15.03 1.59
C LEU A 149 -11.99 15.52 2.24
N GLU A 150 -12.07 16.02 3.47
CA GLU A 150 -10.91 16.58 4.16
C GLU A 150 -9.99 15.47 4.70
N VAL A 151 -8.71 15.77 4.79
CA VAL A 151 -7.65 14.85 5.19
C VAL A 151 -7.93 14.16 6.53
N LYS A 152 -8.46 14.90 7.51
CA LYS A 152 -8.77 14.35 8.83
C LYS A 152 -10.12 13.62 8.91
N GLU A 153 -11.04 13.88 8.00
CA GLU A 153 -12.41 13.35 8.08
C GLU A 153 -12.50 11.95 7.51
N THR A 154 -11.86 11.72 6.38
CA THR A 154 -12.05 10.51 5.58
C THR A 154 -10.73 9.94 5.10
N SER A 155 -10.79 8.66 4.73
CA SER A 155 -9.68 8.00 4.04
C SER A 155 -9.32 8.76 2.76
N GLN A 156 -8.03 8.82 2.46
CA GLN A 156 -7.50 9.45 1.26
C GLN A 156 -7.05 8.38 0.29
N PHE A 157 -7.51 8.47 -0.95
CA PHE A 157 -7.15 7.59 -2.03
C PHE A 157 -5.92 8.16 -2.74
N LEU A 158 -4.80 7.48 -2.60
CA LEU A 158 -3.52 7.90 -3.15
C LEU A 158 -3.12 7.01 -4.31
N ILE A 159 -2.46 7.58 -5.29
CA ILE A 159 -1.84 6.84 -6.39
C ILE A 159 -0.42 7.35 -6.64
N THR A 160 0.41 6.48 -7.18
CA THR A 160 1.68 6.81 -7.84
C THR A 160 1.72 6.16 -9.21
N LYS A 161 2.53 6.69 -10.11
CA LYS A 161 2.61 6.26 -11.50
C LYS A 161 4.06 6.00 -11.92
N SER A 162 4.26 4.94 -12.68
CA SER A 162 5.50 4.68 -13.41
C SER A 162 5.22 4.59 -14.91
N THR A 163 6.14 5.12 -15.74
CA THR A 163 6.10 5.06 -17.20
C THR A 163 7.30 4.31 -17.78
N ASP A 164 8.09 3.65 -16.94
CA ASP A 164 9.36 3.03 -17.26
C ASP A 164 9.52 1.62 -16.70
N GLU A 165 8.45 0.81 -16.72
CA GLU A 165 8.43 -0.57 -16.24
C GLU A 165 8.68 -0.70 -14.72
N GLY A 166 8.20 0.28 -13.95
CA GLY A 166 8.34 0.30 -12.50
C GLY A 166 9.74 0.63 -11.98
N ARG A 167 10.59 1.26 -12.80
CA ARG A 167 11.94 1.68 -12.38
C ARG A 167 11.91 2.95 -11.55
N THR A 168 11.12 3.92 -11.99
CA THR A 168 10.90 5.17 -11.27
C THR A 168 9.42 5.46 -11.11
N TRP A 169 9.08 6.25 -10.09
CA TRP A 169 7.71 6.53 -9.69
C TRP A 169 7.50 8.01 -9.46
N SER A 170 6.30 8.48 -9.75
CA SER A 170 5.91 9.85 -9.45
C SER A 170 5.78 10.06 -7.93
N GLU A 171 5.83 11.31 -7.49
CA GLU A 171 5.35 11.66 -6.14
C GLU A 171 3.89 11.21 -5.98
N PRO A 172 3.45 10.88 -4.75
CA PRO A 172 2.08 10.49 -4.46
C PRO A 172 1.07 11.57 -4.89
N ILE A 173 0.01 11.13 -5.55
CA ILE A 173 -1.09 11.98 -6.02
C ILE A 173 -2.34 11.62 -5.23
N ASN A 174 -2.93 12.58 -4.54
CA ASN A 174 -4.20 12.38 -3.86
C ASN A 174 -5.38 12.61 -4.82
N ILE A 175 -6.09 11.54 -5.16
CA ILE A 175 -7.24 11.58 -6.08
C ILE A 175 -8.59 11.54 -5.37
N THR A 176 -8.64 11.63 -4.05
CA THR A 176 -9.88 11.54 -3.26
C THR A 176 -10.95 12.49 -3.77
N ARG A 177 -10.62 13.77 -3.96
CA ARG A 177 -11.58 14.79 -4.41
C ARG A 177 -12.07 14.59 -5.85
N ASN A 178 -11.34 13.82 -6.66
CA ASN A 178 -11.69 13.54 -8.04
C ASN A 178 -12.58 12.32 -8.19
N THR A 179 -12.59 11.43 -7.19
CA THR A 179 -13.18 10.10 -7.31
C THR A 179 -14.25 9.80 -6.26
N LYS A 180 -14.13 10.35 -5.03
CA LYS A 180 -15.05 10.13 -3.92
C LYS A 180 -16.17 11.16 -3.92
N ARG A 181 -17.41 10.73 -3.63
CA ARG A 181 -18.50 11.65 -3.32
C ARG A 181 -18.49 12.04 -1.83
N PRO A 182 -18.86 13.30 -1.49
CA PRO A 182 -18.77 13.78 -0.09
C PRO A 182 -19.61 12.96 0.91
N GLU A 183 -20.71 12.39 0.49
CA GLU A 183 -21.60 11.60 1.35
C GLU A 183 -21.13 10.17 1.60
N TRP A 184 -20.13 9.68 0.87
CA TRP A 184 -19.61 8.34 1.08
C TRP A 184 -18.73 8.28 2.32
N TRP A 185 -18.75 7.13 2.97
CA TRP A 185 -17.87 6.80 4.10
C TRP A 185 -16.49 6.38 3.57
N LEU A 186 -16.06 5.18 3.89
CA LEU A 186 -14.80 4.66 3.38
C LEU A 186 -14.81 4.54 1.85
N TYR A 187 -13.81 5.12 1.22
CA TYR A 187 -13.55 4.96 -0.21
C TYR A 187 -12.05 4.73 -0.39
N ALA A 188 -11.69 3.55 -0.83
CA ALA A 188 -10.30 3.08 -0.93
C ALA A 188 -10.16 2.10 -2.10
N PRO A 189 -8.94 1.85 -2.61
CA PRO A 189 -8.73 0.75 -3.53
C PRO A 189 -8.99 -0.58 -2.81
N ALA A 190 -9.44 -1.59 -3.55
CA ALA A 190 -9.40 -2.95 -3.07
C ALA A 190 -7.96 -3.49 -3.20
N PRO A 191 -7.47 -4.26 -2.20
CA PRO A 191 -6.17 -4.90 -2.31
C PRO A 191 -6.04 -5.79 -3.55
N GLY A 192 -4.82 -5.90 -4.09
CA GLY A 192 -4.53 -6.79 -5.22
C GLY A 192 -4.24 -6.06 -6.52
N HIS A 193 -5.10 -6.19 -7.52
CA HIS A 193 -4.91 -5.54 -8.81
C HIS A 193 -6.20 -4.93 -9.36
N GLY A 194 -6.05 -3.84 -10.10
CA GLY A 194 -7.12 -3.20 -10.84
C GLY A 194 -7.33 -3.88 -12.20
N ILE A 195 -8.48 -3.61 -12.82
CA ILE A 195 -8.81 -4.08 -14.16
C ILE A 195 -9.04 -2.90 -15.11
N HIS A 196 -8.68 -3.08 -16.36
CA HIS A 196 -9.01 -2.14 -17.43
C HIS A 196 -10.38 -2.45 -17.98
N CYS A 197 -11.28 -1.45 -17.98
CA CYS A 197 -12.60 -1.59 -18.60
C CYS A 197 -12.60 -0.92 -19.97
N ASN A 198 -12.75 -1.70 -21.03
CA ASN A 198 -13.05 -1.15 -22.35
C ASN A 198 -14.50 -0.62 -22.34
N ARG A 199 -14.67 0.68 -22.50
CA ARG A 199 -15.96 1.32 -22.82
C ARG A 199 -16.07 1.55 -24.31
#